data_4d746007e3b8c8a47629a05645944d53
#
_entry.id   4d746007e3b8c8a47629a05645944d53
#
_cell.length_a   1.000
_cell.length_b   1.000
_cell.length_c   1.000
_cell.angle_alpha   90.00
_cell.angle_beta   90.00
_cell.angle_gamma   90.00
#
_symmetry.space_group_name_H-M   'P 1'
#
loop_
_entity.id
_entity.type
_entity.pdbx_description
1 polymer ?
#
loop_
_entity_poly.entity_id
_entity_poly.type
_entity_poly.pdbx_seq_one_letter_code
_entity_poly.pdbx_strand_id
1 'polypeptide(L)'
;MSSLEEQIKELEDELVKTPYNKATSKHIGRVKAKIARLRDEAVNRAMKAGGGGEGYSVKKSGDATAVLVGFPSTGKSTLLNKLTGTESAVGAYAFTTLTVVPGALEHKGAKIQLLDIPGLIAGAAMGKGRGKEVIGVVRSADIIIILVDVYNEQHVDVLLKELYDAGIRINCLKPDITIKKTAFGGIRLSAVGTLDLDIEEVRSILSESKIMNADVLIRGNATQEDFIDAVQGNRIYVPAFIAVNKVDLVDKETYLRIEHDIMDRFANPPLMISAYAGYHMEELKDAIYDCLGFIRVYLKPQSGEADLEEPLIIRNGATVTDVCTKLHRDFVHRFRYARIWGRSVKHPGQRVGLPHKLKDGDLLTIIIEH
;
A
#
# COMPACT_ATOMS: atom_id res chain seq x y z
N MET A 1 17.92 -25.13 -19.97
CA MET A 1 16.65 -24.72 -19.33
C MET A 1 16.55 -23.22 -19.45
N SER A 2 15.48 -22.69 -20.05
CA SER A 2 15.26 -21.24 -20.16
C SER A 2 15.21 -20.60 -18.77
N SER A 3 15.74 -19.40 -18.65
CA SER A 3 15.68 -18.66 -17.38
C SER A 3 14.22 -18.34 -17.03
N LEU A 4 13.90 -18.08 -15.75
CA LEU A 4 12.54 -17.66 -15.36
C LEU A 4 12.08 -16.40 -16.11
N GLU A 5 13.03 -15.51 -16.40
CA GLU A 5 12.79 -14.28 -17.17
C GLU A 5 12.37 -14.59 -18.61
N GLU A 6 13.08 -15.52 -19.26
CA GLU A 6 12.72 -15.96 -20.63
C GLU A 6 11.33 -16.58 -20.67
N GLN A 7 11.00 -17.44 -19.69
CA GLN A 7 9.67 -18.06 -19.61
C GLN A 7 8.55 -17.04 -19.40
N ILE A 8 8.77 -16.04 -18.54
CA ILE A 8 7.79 -14.97 -18.31
C ILE A 8 7.60 -14.16 -19.57
N LYS A 9 8.69 -13.78 -20.25
CA LYS A 9 8.63 -13.01 -21.50
C LYS A 9 7.91 -13.75 -22.61
N GLU A 10 8.18 -15.05 -22.79
CA GLU A 10 7.46 -15.89 -23.76
C GLU A 10 5.94 -15.91 -23.49
N LEU A 11 5.54 -16.01 -22.23
CA LEU A 11 4.13 -16.00 -21.84
C LEU A 11 3.49 -14.60 -21.99
N GLU A 12 4.23 -13.53 -21.74
CA GLU A 12 3.77 -12.16 -22.00
C GLU A 12 3.57 -11.92 -23.50
N ASP A 13 4.51 -12.38 -24.35
CA ASP A 13 4.40 -12.32 -25.81
C ASP A 13 3.20 -13.15 -26.33
N GLU A 14 2.90 -14.27 -25.67
CA GLU A 14 1.71 -15.09 -25.96
C GLU A 14 0.43 -14.34 -25.65
N LEU A 15 0.36 -13.66 -24.49
CA LEU A 15 -0.80 -12.85 -24.11
C LEU A 15 -1.06 -11.69 -25.10
N VAL A 16 -0.02 -11.00 -25.54
CA VAL A 16 -0.14 -9.91 -26.53
C VAL A 16 -0.71 -10.40 -27.86
N LYS A 17 -0.33 -11.62 -28.29
CA LYS A 17 -0.79 -12.23 -29.54
C LYS A 17 -2.20 -12.84 -29.43
N THR A 18 -2.70 -13.08 -28.22
CA THR A 18 -3.99 -13.75 -27.99
C THR A 18 -5.10 -12.70 -27.84
N PRO A 19 -6.03 -12.56 -28.80
CA PRO A 19 -7.14 -11.62 -28.66
C PRO A 19 -8.08 -12.06 -27.53
N TYR A 20 -8.52 -11.10 -26.71
CA TYR A 20 -9.45 -11.36 -25.63
C TYR A 20 -10.87 -11.58 -26.17
N ASN A 21 -11.41 -12.76 -25.93
CA ASN A 21 -12.82 -13.09 -26.17
C ASN A 21 -13.25 -14.25 -25.26
N LYS A 22 -14.55 -14.58 -25.24
CA LYS A 22 -15.08 -15.63 -24.37
C LYS A 22 -14.42 -17.03 -24.58
N ALA A 23 -13.97 -17.33 -25.79
CA ALA A 23 -13.31 -18.61 -26.08
C ALA A 23 -11.86 -18.64 -25.58
N THR A 24 -11.19 -17.50 -25.51
CA THR A 24 -9.79 -17.37 -25.08
C THR A 24 -9.65 -16.95 -23.62
N SER A 25 -10.71 -16.48 -22.95
CA SER A 25 -10.64 -15.97 -21.57
C SER A 25 -10.07 -16.99 -20.58
N LYS A 26 -10.48 -18.25 -20.66
CA LYS A 26 -9.93 -19.36 -19.86
C LYS A 26 -8.43 -19.56 -20.07
N HIS A 27 -7.98 -19.53 -21.32
CA HIS A 27 -6.57 -19.63 -21.67
C HIS A 27 -5.77 -18.46 -21.14
N ILE A 28 -6.26 -17.23 -21.37
CA ILE A 28 -5.66 -15.99 -20.88
C ILE A 28 -5.54 -16.00 -19.35
N GLY A 29 -6.60 -16.39 -18.63
CA GLY A 29 -6.58 -16.53 -17.18
C GLY A 29 -5.53 -17.50 -16.67
N ARG A 30 -5.38 -18.64 -17.34
CA ARG A 30 -4.37 -19.63 -17.04
C ARG A 30 -2.96 -19.11 -17.27
N VAL A 31 -2.71 -18.42 -18.39
CA VAL A 31 -1.41 -17.83 -18.70
C VAL A 31 -1.05 -16.72 -17.70
N LYS A 32 -2.00 -15.82 -17.38
CA LYS A 32 -1.82 -14.79 -16.35
C LYS A 32 -1.49 -15.41 -14.98
N ALA A 33 -2.21 -16.45 -14.57
CA ALA A 33 -1.94 -17.15 -13.31
C ALA A 33 -0.53 -17.78 -13.29
N LYS A 34 -0.10 -18.35 -14.43
CA LYS A 34 1.25 -18.90 -14.57
C LYS A 34 2.33 -17.83 -14.49
N ILE A 35 2.14 -16.68 -15.14
CA ILE A 35 3.05 -15.52 -15.03
C ILE A 35 3.14 -15.05 -13.58
N ALA A 36 2.00 -14.87 -12.90
CA ALA A 36 1.95 -14.44 -11.50
C ALA A 36 2.74 -15.41 -10.61
N ARG A 37 2.55 -16.71 -10.77
CA ARG A 37 3.28 -17.75 -10.03
C ARG A 37 4.78 -17.72 -10.30
N LEU A 38 5.21 -17.56 -11.57
CA LEU A 38 6.63 -17.50 -11.92
C LEU A 38 7.29 -16.24 -11.36
N ARG A 39 6.61 -15.10 -11.37
CA ARG A 39 7.09 -13.86 -10.75
C ARG A 39 7.26 -14.02 -9.23
N ASP A 40 6.28 -14.62 -8.55
CA ASP A 40 6.37 -14.90 -7.11
C ASP A 40 7.50 -15.89 -6.81
N GLU A 41 7.72 -16.90 -7.68
CA GLU A 41 8.84 -17.83 -7.55
C GLU A 41 10.19 -17.12 -7.73
N ALA A 42 10.30 -16.18 -8.68
CA ALA A 42 11.49 -15.35 -8.87
C ALA A 42 11.78 -14.50 -7.62
N VAL A 43 10.77 -13.82 -7.07
CA VAL A 43 10.90 -13.03 -5.84
C VAL A 43 11.31 -13.92 -4.65
N ASN A 44 10.68 -15.08 -4.48
CA ASN A 44 10.97 -16.01 -3.38
C ASN A 44 12.36 -16.64 -3.47
N ARG A 45 12.81 -17.06 -4.68
CA ARG A 45 14.18 -17.53 -4.91
C ARG A 45 15.18 -16.45 -4.56
N ALA A 46 14.84 -15.26 -4.99
CA ALA A 46 15.63 -14.10 -4.75
C ALA A 46 15.75 -13.79 -3.24
N MET A 47 14.70 -13.91 -2.45
CA MET A 47 14.74 -13.74 -0.99
C MET A 47 15.54 -14.84 -0.30
N LYS A 48 15.46 -16.09 -0.74
CA LYS A 48 16.19 -17.24 -0.16
C LYS A 48 17.69 -17.20 -0.43
N ALA A 49 18.14 -16.68 -1.57
CA ALA A 49 19.56 -16.61 -1.92
C ALA A 49 20.37 -15.60 -1.08
N GLY A 50 19.72 -14.75 -0.30
CA GLY A 50 20.33 -13.73 0.56
C GLY A 50 20.75 -14.19 1.95
N GLY A 51 20.72 -15.50 2.26
CA GLY A 51 21.04 -16.03 3.60
C GLY A 51 19.92 -15.75 4.60
N GLY A 52 19.52 -16.75 5.40
CA GLY A 52 18.39 -16.69 6.34
C GLY A 52 18.55 -15.65 7.46
N GLY A 53 18.35 -14.38 7.14
CA GLY A 53 18.15 -13.29 8.08
C GLY A 53 16.67 -12.88 8.08
N GLU A 54 16.22 -12.33 9.20
CA GLU A 54 14.90 -11.69 9.34
C GLU A 54 14.62 -10.81 8.13
N GLY A 55 13.40 -10.95 7.52
CA GLY A 55 13.05 -10.32 6.24
C GLY A 55 13.38 -8.83 6.21
N TYR A 56 13.72 -8.31 5.03
CA TYR A 56 14.05 -6.90 4.78
C TYR A 56 12.85 -5.99 5.14
N SER A 57 12.61 -5.80 6.43
CA SER A 57 11.61 -4.87 6.93
C SER A 57 12.28 -3.77 7.73
N VAL A 58 11.98 -2.53 7.39
CA VAL A 58 12.41 -1.38 8.20
C VAL A 58 11.56 -1.37 9.46
N LYS A 59 12.20 -1.21 10.62
CA LYS A 59 11.47 -1.04 11.88
C LYS A 59 10.57 0.18 11.76
N LYS A 60 9.25 -0.04 11.85
CA LYS A 60 8.27 1.04 11.83
C LYS A 60 8.48 1.93 13.06
N SER A 61 8.59 3.23 12.85
CA SER A 61 8.59 4.25 13.90
C SER A 61 7.54 5.31 13.58
N GLY A 62 6.92 5.86 14.62
CA GLY A 62 5.80 6.80 14.44
C GLY A 62 4.47 6.11 14.13
N ASP A 63 3.54 6.86 13.54
CA ASP A 63 2.17 6.44 13.27
C ASP A 63 2.02 5.72 11.93
N ALA A 64 2.87 6.04 10.94
CA ALA A 64 2.94 5.37 9.64
C ALA A 64 4.31 5.50 8.98
N THR A 65 4.50 4.70 7.92
CA THR A 65 5.66 4.73 7.05
C THR A 65 5.26 5.09 5.62
N ALA A 66 5.79 6.20 5.10
CA ALA A 66 5.65 6.62 3.72
C ALA A 66 6.95 6.34 2.96
N VAL A 67 6.84 5.75 1.79
CA VAL A 67 7.98 5.35 0.96
C VAL A 67 8.02 6.18 -0.31
N LEU A 68 9.16 6.83 -0.57
CA LEU A 68 9.44 7.56 -1.82
C LEU A 68 9.98 6.59 -2.87
N VAL A 69 9.26 6.47 -3.98
CA VAL A 69 9.60 5.62 -5.11
C VAL A 69 9.83 6.49 -6.34
N GLY A 70 10.93 6.32 -7.03
CA GLY A 70 11.24 7.10 -8.23
C GLY A 70 12.66 6.83 -8.75
N PHE A 71 12.91 7.19 -9.98
CA PHE A 71 14.23 7.05 -10.60
C PHE A 71 15.29 7.95 -9.96
N PRO A 72 16.58 7.68 -10.17
CA PRO A 72 17.64 8.60 -9.75
C PRO A 72 17.41 10.02 -10.30
N SER A 73 17.86 11.02 -9.55
CA SER A 73 17.81 12.45 -9.93
C SER A 73 16.40 13.08 -10.04
N THR A 74 15.32 12.38 -9.64
CA THR A 74 13.97 12.97 -9.57
C THR A 74 13.79 13.94 -8.40
N GLY A 75 14.78 14.02 -7.47
CA GLY A 75 14.76 14.91 -6.32
C GLY A 75 14.23 14.31 -5.03
N LYS A 76 14.23 12.98 -4.87
CA LYS A 76 13.75 12.26 -3.67
C LYS A 76 14.43 12.75 -2.38
N SER A 77 15.76 12.79 -2.37
CA SER A 77 16.53 13.21 -1.19
C SER A 77 16.35 14.71 -0.89
N THR A 78 16.21 15.55 -1.93
CA THR A 78 15.88 16.97 -1.75
C THR A 78 14.49 17.13 -1.13
N LEU A 79 13.52 16.35 -1.60
CA LEU A 79 12.16 16.34 -1.07
C LEU A 79 12.14 15.86 0.39
N LEU A 80 12.84 14.77 0.70
CA LEU A 80 12.97 14.24 2.05
C LEU A 80 13.49 15.32 3.01
N ASN A 81 14.61 15.97 2.68
CA ASN A 81 15.21 17.03 3.50
C ASN A 81 14.24 18.20 3.69
N LYS A 82 13.51 18.59 2.63
CA LYS A 82 12.54 19.69 2.70
C LYS A 82 11.35 19.40 3.61
N LEU A 83 10.86 18.16 3.59
CA LEU A 83 9.71 17.72 4.40
C LEU A 83 10.07 17.51 5.87
N THR A 84 11.30 17.09 6.17
CA THR A 84 11.72 16.76 7.54
C THR A 84 12.41 17.89 8.27
N GLY A 85 12.77 18.97 7.57
CA GLY A 85 13.39 20.16 8.17
C GLY A 85 14.81 19.95 8.72
N THR A 86 15.39 18.77 8.56
CA THR A 86 16.74 18.40 9.01
C THR A 86 17.53 17.81 7.87
N GLU A 87 18.85 18.02 7.85
CA GLU A 87 19.73 17.17 7.05
C GLU A 87 19.57 15.75 7.59
N SER A 88 18.89 14.92 6.80
CA SER A 88 18.59 13.53 7.20
C SER A 88 19.89 12.83 7.50
N ALA A 89 20.11 12.48 8.76
CA ALA A 89 21.24 11.65 9.14
C ALA A 89 21.13 10.34 8.38
N VAL A 90 22.14 10.02 7.57
CA VAL A 90 22.24 8.74 6.87
C VAL A 90 22.28 7.64 7.93
N GLY A 91 21.14 7.08 8.25
CA GLY A 91 21.01 5.94 9.15
C GLY A 91 21.29 4.66 8.38
N ALA A 92 22.48 4.07 8.55
CA ALA A 92 22.66 2.68 8.18
C ALA A 92 21.79 1.84 9.12
N TYR A 93 20.62 1.39 8.66
CA TYR A 93 19.86 0.37 9.38
C TYR A 93 20.70 -0.91 9.40
N ALA A 94 20.99 -1.43 10.59
CA ALA A 94 21.97 -2.48 10.87
C ALA A 94 21.71 -3.81 10.14
N PHE A 95 20.63 -3.92 9.35
CA PHE A 95 20.17 -5.17 8.71
C PHE A 95 19.89 -5.03 7.21
N THR A 96 20.15 -3.87 6.59
CA THR A 96 19.99 -3.71 5.13
C THR A 96 21.29 -3.22 4.53
N THR A 97 21.76 -3.89 3.48
CA THR A 97 22.85 -3.41 2.60
C THR A 97 22.39 -2.19 1.80
N LEU A 98 21.09 -1.86 1.88
CA LEU A 98 20.47 -0.66 1.29
C LEU A 98 20.66 0.52 2.25
N THR A 99 21.27 1.57 1.75
CA THR A 99 21.32 2.87 2.44
C THR A 99 19.95 3.54 2.30
N VAL A 100 18.98 3.16 3.14
CA VAL A 100 17.70 3.85 3.23
C VAL A 100 17.91 5.09 4.08
N VAL A 101 17.57 6.25 3.56
CA VAL A 101 17.63 7.52 4.32
C VAL A 101 16.27 7.75 4.97
N PRO A 102 16.16 7.62 6.30
CA PRO A 102 14.91 7.91 6.99
C PRO A 102 14.79 9.39 7.32
N GLY A 103 13.59 9.89 7.22
CA GLY A 103 13.21 11.19 7.75
C GLY A 103 11.95 11.07 8.61
N ALA A 104 11.72 12.02 9.50
CA ALA A 104 10.50 12.09 10.30
C ALA A 104 9.73 13.36 9.89
N LEU A 105 8.52 13.16 9.38
CA LEU A 105 7.57 14.21 9.07
C LEU A 105 6.57 14.31 10.22
N GLU A 106 6.48 15.48 10.85
CA GLU A 106 5.42 15.79 11.81
C GLU A 106 4.38 16.69 11.13
N HIS A 107 3.13 16.21 11.06
CA HIS A 107 2.03 16.97 10.45
C HIS A 107 0.70 16.65 11.12
N LYS A 108 -0.06 17.67 11.51
CA LYS A 108 -1.36 17.55 12.22
C LYS A 108 -1.33 16.60 13.43
N GLY A 109 -0.19 16.56 14.15
CA GLY A 109 0.02 15.70 15.31
C GLY A 109 0.45 14.27 14.97
N ALA A 110 0.48 13.87 13.69
CA ALA A 110 0.98 12.57 13.26
C ALA A 110 2.50 12.60 13.04
N LYS A 111 3.18 11.52 13.43
CA LYS A 111 4.59 11.28 13.17
C LYS A 111 4.73 10.23 12.07
N ILE A 112 5.14 10.66 10.87
CA ILE A 112 5.21 9.83 9.67
C ILE A 112 6.68 9.61 9.33
N GLN A 113 7.10 8.35 9.33
CA GLN A 113 8.43 7.96 8.87
C GLN A 113 8.48 8.03 7.34
N LEU A 114 9.34 8.90 6.79
CA LEU A 114 9.61 8.98 5.36
C LEU A 114 10.84 8.15 5.04
N LEU A 115 10.77 7.31 4.00
CA LEU A 115 11.90 6.49 3.56
C LEU A 115 12.24 6.83 2.11
N ASP A 116 13.44 7.37 1.87
CA ASP A 116 14.00 7.46 0.52
C ASP A 116 14.66 6.12 0.16
N ILE A 117 14.11 5.47 -0.85
CA ILE A 117 14.66 4.21 -1.33
C ILE A 117 15.41 4.48 -2.63
N PRO A 118 16.75 4.38 -2.62
CA PRO A 118 17.52 4.54 -3.84
C PRO A 118 17.27 3.38 -4.80
N GLY A 119 16.87 3.73 -6.05
CA GLY A 119 16.98 2.82 -7.17
C GLY A 119 15.91 1.74 -7.31
N LEU A 120 14.61 2.11 -7.33
CA LEU A 120 13.66 1.28 -8.05
C LEU A 120 14.00 1.45 -9.55
N ILE A 121 14.76 0.48 -10.10
CA ILE A 121 15.20 0.44 -11.49
C ILE A 121 14.35 -0.59 -12.22
N ALA A 122 14.09 -0.38 -13.50
CA ALA A 122 13.43 -1.38 -14.35
C ALA A 122 14.07 -2.78 -14.17
N GLY A 123 13.24 -3.78 -13.85
CA GLY A 123 13.68 -5.14 -13.52
C GLY A 123 13.90 -5.41 -12.02
N ALA A 124 13.57 -4.47 -11.12
CA ALA A 124 13.66 -4.68 -9.68
C ALA A 124 12.78 -5.84 -9.21
N ALA A 125 11.56 -5.98 -9.76
CA ALA A 125 10.64 -7.08 -9.51
C ALA A 125 11.21 -8.44 -9.90
N MET A 126 12.09 -8.49 -10.89
CA MET A 126 12.79 -9.71 -11.34
C MET A 126 14.06 -10.01 -10.54
N GLY A 127 14.34 -9.24 -9.50
CA GLY A 127 15.49 -9.45 -8.63
C GLY A 127 16.83 -8.98 -9.20
N LYS A 128 16.84 -8.15 -10.22
CA LYS A 128 18.07 -7.55 -10.77
C LYS A 128 18.64 -6.54 -9.76
N GLY A 129 19.90 -6.64 -9.47
CA GLY A 129 20.60 -5.77 -8.54
C GLY A 129 20.06 -5.84 -7.11
N ARG A 130 19.79 -4.69 -6.50
CA ARG A 130 19.22 -4.54 -5.16
C ARG A 130 17.69 -4.53 -5.13
N GLY A 131 17.01 -4.89 -6.22
CA GLY A 131 15.57 -4.82 -6.37
C GLY A 131 14.78 -5.53 -5.27
N LYS A 132 15.32 -6.64 -4.73
CA LYS A 132 14.69 -7.42 -3.65
C LYS A 132 14.55 -6.65 -2.34
N GLU A 133 15.62 -5.97 -1.96
CA GLU A 133 15.68 -5.18 -0.72
C GLU A 133 14.72 -4.01 -0.83
N VAL A 134 14.72 -3.34 -2.00
CA VAL A 134 13.79 -2.25 -2.33
C VAL A 134 12.34 -2.72 -2.22
N ILE A 135 11.98 -3.82 -2.86
CA ILE A 135 10.63 -4.38 -2.81
C ILE A 135 10.23 -4.77 -1.37
N GLY A 136 11.15 -5.34 -0.58
CA GLY A 136 10.90 -5.67 0.82
C GLY A 136 10.50 -4.44 1.64
N VAL A 137 11.20 -3.31 1.46
CA VAL A 137 10.88 -2.04 2.12
C VAL A 137 9.55 -1.46 1.61
N VAL A 138 9.34 -1.41 0.28
CA VAL A 138 8.08 -0.92 -0.31
C VAL A 138 6.87 -1.73 0.18
N ARG A 139 7.02 -3.05 0.36
CA ARG A 139 5.97 -3.92 0.90
C ARG A 139 5.62 -3.63 2.36
N SER A 140 6.46 -2.94 3.11
CA SER A 140 6.19 -2.52 4.50
C SER A 140 5.56 -1.12 4.61
N ALA A 141 5.43 -0.40 3.49
CA ALA A 141 4.88 0.94 3.45
C ALA A 141 3.39 0.99 3.81
N ASP A 142 2.98 2.05 4.47
CA ASP A 142 1.58 2.39 4.69
C ASP A 142 1.04 3.31 3.58
N ILE A 143 1.94 4.00 2.86
CA ILE A 143 1.65 4.80 1.66
C ILE A 143 2.87 4.83 0.75
N ILE A 144 2.65 4.88 -0.57
CA ILE A 144 3.70 5.04 -1.58
C ILE A 144 3.55 6.40 -2.26
N ILE A 145 4.64 7.15 -2.33
CA ILE A 145 4.74 8.41 -3.07
C ILE A 145 5.59 8.12 -4.31
N ILE A 146 4.95 8.14 -5.48
CA ILE A 146 5.63 7.96 -6.77
C ILE A 146 6.14 9.31 -7.22
N LEU A 147 7.46 9.50 -7.20
CA LEU A 147 8.09 10.76 -7.57
C LEU A 147 8.71 10.68 -8.96
N VAL A 148 8.22 11.50 -9.87
CA VAL A 148 8.79 11.75 -11.19
C VAL A 148 9.16 13.23 -11.32
N ASP A 149 9.90 13.60 -12.36
CA ASP A 149 10.15 14.99 -12.67
C ASP A 149 9.52 15.40 -14.01
N VAL A 150 9.41 16.70 -14.24
CA VAL A 150 8.76 17.29 -15.43
C VAL A 150 9.39 16.89 -16.79
N TYR A 151 10.58 16.32 -16.78
CA TYR A 151 11.28 15.88 -18.00
C TYR A 151 11.10 14.40 -18.30
N ASN A 152 10.58 13.64 -17.33
CA ASN A 152 10.54 12.17 -17.39
C ASN A 152 9.21 11.62 -16.87
N GLU A 153 8.09 12.27 -17.20
CA GLU A 153 6.74 11.87 -16.80
C GLU A 153 6.38 10.45 -17.26
N GLN A 154 6.97 9.97 -18.38
CA GLN A 154 6.79 8.61 -18.86
C GLN A 154 7.32 7.52 -17.91
N HIS A 155 8.17 7.89 -16.95
CA HIS A 155 8.65 6.96 -15.94
C HIS A 155 7.54 6.47 -14.99
N VAL A 156 6.39 7.16 -14.93
CA VAL A 156 5.21 6.73 -14.17
C VAL A 156 4.80 5.31 -14.58
N ASP A 157 4.66 5.04 -15.88
CA ASP A 157 4.20 3.74 -16.38
C ASP A 157 5.17 2.61 -16.01
N VAL A 158 6.47 2.89 -16.06
CA VAL A 158 7.50 1.92 -15.67
C VAL A 158 7.41 1.61 -14.18
N LEU A 159 7.26 2.65 -13.33
CA LEU A 159 7.16 2.48 -11.88
C LEU A 159 5.88 1.74 -11.48
N LEU A 160 4.75 2.06 -12.11
CA LEU A 160 3.47 1.38 -11.90
C LEU A 160 3.58 -0.12 -12.25
N LYS A 161 4.22 -0.42 -13.39
CA LYS A 161 4.45 -1.81 -13.82
C LYS A 161 5.35 -2.56 -12.84
N GLU A 162 6.46 -1.97 -12.41
CA GLU A 162 7.38 -2.58 -11.43
C GLU A 162 6.68 -2.86 -10.08
N LEU A 163 5.87 -1.94 -9.60
CA LEU A 163 5.07 -2.15 -8.38
C LEU A 163 4.07 -3.29 -8.56
N TYR A 164 3.35 -3.31 -9.69
CA TYR A 164 2.40 -4.37 -10.01
C TYR A 164 3.08 -5.75 -10.08
N ASP A 165 4.23 -5.83 -10.77
CA ASP A 165 5.02 -7.05 -10.94
C ASP A 165 5.61 -7.54 -9.61
N ALA A 166 5.89 -6.62 -8.68
CA ALA A 166 6.28 -6.91 -7.30
C ALA A 166 5.13 -7.39 -6.39
N GLY A 167 3.91 -7.49 -6.91
CA GLY A 167 2.73 -7.89 -6.15
C GLY A 167 2.14 -6.79 -5.27
N ILE A 168 2.42 -5.52 -5.60
CA ILE A 168 1.87 -4.35 -4.91
C ILE A 168 0.71 -3.81 -5.74
N ARG A 169 -0.45 -3.67 -5.11
CA ARG A 169 -1.68 -3.13 -5.69
C ARG A 169 -1.94 -1.77 -5.08
N ILE A 170 -1.76 -0.74 -5.89
CA ILE A 170 -1.93 0.64 -5.44
C ILE A 170 -3.36 1.11 -5.70
N ASN A 171 -3.92 1.83 -4.73
CA ASN A 171 -5.27 2.40 -4.79
C ASN A 171 -6.39 1.40 -5.12
N CYS A 172 -6.14 0.11 -4.87
CA CYS A 172 -7.11 -0.96 -5.04
C CYS A 172 -7.61 -1.46 -3.68
N LEU A 173 -8.88 -1.85 -3.62
CA LEU A 173 -9.41 -2.57 -2.47
C LEU A 173 -9.02 -4.05 -2.58
N LYS A 174 -8.68 -4.65 -1.45
CA LYS A 174 -8.46 -6.10 -1.40
C LYS A 174 -9.76 -6.81 -1.72
N PRO A 175 -9.80 -7.71 -2.73
CA PRO A 175 -11.01 -8.46 -3.08
C PRO A 175 -11.45 -9.38 -1.95
N ASP A 176 -12.77 -9.43 -1.68
CA ASP A 176 -13.34 -10.36 -0.69
C ASP A 176 -13.53 -11.74 -1.30
N ILE A 177 -12.42 -12.43 -1.48
CA ILE A 177 -12.35 -13.78 -2.02
C ILE A 177 -11.77 -14.70 -0.96
N THR A 178 -12.52 -15.75 -0.61
CA THR A 178 -12.11 -16.78 0.34
C THR A 178 -11.92 -18.10 -0.40
N ILE A 179 -10.72 -18.70 -0.30
CA ILE A 179 -10.39 -19.98 -0.89
C ILE A 179 -10.03 -20.95 0.23
N LYS A 180 -10.91 -21.92 0.48
CA LYS A 180 -10.70 -22.95 1.50
C LYS A 180 -10.39 -24.28 0.81
N LYS A 181 -9.14 -24.73 0.88
CA LYS A 181 -8.73 -26.03 0.32
C LYS A 181 -9.45 -27.17 1.06
N THR A 182 -9.92 -28.16 0.30
CA THR A 182 -10.59 -29.35 0.81
C THR A 182 -9.82 -30.61 0.40
N ALA A 183 -10.05 -31.75 1.08
CA ALA A 183 -9.37 -33.00 0.74
C ALA A 183 -9.95 -33.65 -0.55
N PHE A 184 -11.23 -33.45 -0.79
CA PHE A 184 -11.99 -34.01 -1.93
C PHE A 184 -13.19 -33.15 -2.28
N GLY A 185 -13.89 -33.46 -3.39
CA GLY A 185 -15.13 -32.79 -3.80
C GLY A 185 -14.98 -31.82 -4.96
N GLY A 186 -13.76 -31.65 -5.52
CA GLY A 186 -13.52 -30.75 -6.64
C GLY A 186 -13.60 -29.27 -6.22
N ILE A 187 -13.79 -28.40 -7.21
CA ILE A 187 -13.94 -26.95 -6.98
C ILE A 187 -15.42 -26.62 -6.89
N ARG A 188 -15.83 -26.04 -5.76
CA ARG A 188 -17.17 -25.49 -5.55
C ARG A 188 -17.07 -23.97 -5.50
N LEU A 189 -17.81 -23.29 -6.38
CA LEU A 189 -17.86 -21.84 -6.49
C LEU A 189 -19.18 -21.32 -5.96
N SER A 190 -19.11 -20.37 -5.02
CA SER A 190 -20.24 -19.60 -4.53
C SER A 190 -19.92 -18.11 -4.71
N ALA A 191 -20.82 -17.35 -5.32
CA ALA A 191 -20.64 -15.93 -5.54
C ALA A 191 -21.85 -15.14 -5.03
N VAL A 192 -21.58 -13.96 -4.45
CA VAL A 192 -22.57 -12.97 -4.04
C VAL A 192 -22.16 -11.64 -4.67
N GLY A 193 -22.84 -11.26 -5.75
CA GLY A 193 -22.51 -10.09 -6.58
C GLY A 193 -22.33 -10.47 -8.05
N THR A 194 -21.80 -9.54 -8.84
CA THR A 194 -21.53 -9.76 -10.27
C THR A 194 -20.17 -10.44 -10.41
N LEU A 195 -20.13 -11.58 -11.09
CA LEU A 195 -18.90 -12.32 -11.36
C LEU A 195 -18.62 -12.34 -12.86
N ASP A 196 -17.47 -11.82 -13.25
CA ASP A 196 -16.97 -11.88 -14.64
C ASP A 196 -16.19 -13.17 -14.94
N LEU A 197 -16.21 -14.12 -14.00
CA LEU A 197 -15.49 -15.40 -14.08
C LEU A 197 -16.46 -16.57 -14.14
N ASP A 198 -16.24 -17.49 -15.05
CA ASP A 198 -16.95 -18.76 -15.02
C ASP A 198 -16.22 -19.83 -14.19
N ILE A 199 -16.92 -20.94 -13.89
CA ILE A 199 -16.35 -22.03 -13.07
C ILE A 199 -15.13 -22.70 -13.73
N GLU A 200 -15.07 -22.73 -15.06
CA GLU A 200 -13.98 -23.32 -15.80
C GLU A 200 -12.72 -22.44 -15.76
N GLU A 201 -12.89 -21.11 -15.78
CA GLU A 201 -11.80 -20.16 -15.57
C GLU A 201 -11.24 -20.29 -14.16
N VAL A 202 -12.11 -20.33 -13.14
CA VAL A 202 -11.73 -20.56 -11.74
C VAL A 202 -10.94 -21.84 -11.57
N ARG A 203 -11.42 -22.96 -12.16
CA ARG A 203 -10.71 -24.25 -12.14
C ARG A 203 -9.35 -24.16 -12.81
N SER A 204 -9.28 -23.50 -13.95
CA SER A 204 -8.04 -23.35 -14.73
C SER A 204 -6.97 -22.57 -13.95
N ILE A 205 -7.35 -21.47 -13.31
CA ILE A 205 -6.45 -20.63 -12.48
C ILE A 205 -5.98 -21.42 -11.24
N LEU A 206 -6.89 -22.10 -10.55
CA LEU A 206 -6.55 -22.91 -9.36
C LEU A 206 -5.61 -24.06 -9.69
N SER A 207 -5.79 -24.69 -10.86
CA SER A 207 -4.94 -25.82 -11.30
C SER A 207 -3.48 -25.42 -11.48
N GLU A 208 -3.20 -24.18 -11.94
CA GLU A 208 -1.83 -23.65 -12.04
C GLU A 208 -1.15 -23.53 -10.66
N SER A 209 -1.94 -23.35 -9.60
CA SER A 209 -1.46 -23.34 -8.21
C SER A 209 -1.56 -24.70 -7.53
N LYS A 210 -1.80 -25.77 -8.31
CA LYS A 210 -1.95 -27.18 -7.85
C LYS A 210 -3.10 -27.35 -6.82
N ILE A 211 -4.15 -26.54 -6.93
CA ILE A 211 -5.35 -26.63 -6.09
C ILE A 211 -6.44 -27.32 -6.89
N MET A 212 -6.71 -28.60 -6.56
CA MET A 212 -7.69 -29.42 -7.27
C MET A 212 -9.03 -29.51 -6.54
N ASN A 213 -9.03 -29.25 -5.22
CA ASN A 213 -10.23 -29.30 -4.38
C ASN A 213 -10.28 -28.08 -3.49
N ALA A 214 -11.33 -27.27 -3.61
CA ALA A 214 -11.53 -26.07 -2.77
C ALA A 214 -12.98 -25.61 -2.80
N ASP A 215 -13.40 -24.99 -1.69
CA ASP A 215 -14.58 -24.13 -1.61
C ASP A 215 -14.13 -22.69 -1.86
N VAL A 216 -14.65 -22.08 -2.91
CA VAL A 216 -14.38 -20.70 -3.31
C VAL A 216 -15.62 -19.87 -3.03
N LEU A 217 -15.47 -18.82 -2.24
CA LEU A 217 -16.51 -17.84 -1.95
C LEU A 217 -16.04 -16.46 -2.39
N ILE A 218 -16.78 -15.84 -3.29
CA ILE A 218 -16.52 -14.49 -3.82
C ILE A 218 -17.66 -13.58 -3.37
N ARG A 219 -17.34 -12.46 -2.73
CA ARG A 219 -18.31 -11.43 -2.35
C ARG A 219 -17.97 -10.12 -3.06
N GLY A 220 -18.98 -9.51 -3.66
CA GLY A 220 -18.82 -8.32 -4.49
C GLY A 220 -18.36 -8.64 -5.91
N ASN A 221 -17.91 -7.59 -6.62
CA ASN A 221 -17.42 -7.72 -7.98
C ASN A 221 -15.95 -8.15 -7.95
N ALA A 222 -15.60 -9.15 -8.73
CA ALA A 222 -14.24 -9.64 -8.84
C ALA A 222 -13.87 -9.87 -10.30
N THR A 223 -12.71 -9.37 -10.68
CA THR A 223 -12.09 -9.60 -11.98
C THR A 223 -11.24 -10.88 -11.97
N GLN A 224 -10.76 -11.27 -13.14
CA GLN A 224 -9.83 -12.39 -13.28
C GLN A 224 -8.50 -12.13 -12.55
N GLU A 225 -8.00 -10.90 -12.59
CA GLU A 225 -6.81 -10.47 -11.86
C GLU A 225 -7.00 -10.54 -10.34
N ASP A 226 -8.16 -10.08 -9.83
CA ASP A 226 -8.50 -10.16 -8.41
C ASP A 226 -8.50 -11.60 -7.91
N PHE A 227 -9.02 -12.52 -8.73
CA PHE A 227 -9.03 -13.93 -8.39
C PHE A 227 -7.62 -14.53 -8.39
N ILE A 228 -6.79 -14.21 -9.38
CA ILE A 228 -5.37 -14.62 -9.42
C ILE A 228 -4.63 -14.10 -8.20
N ASP A 229 -4.81 -12.83 -7.83
CA ASP A 229 -4.20 -12.23 -6.65
C ASP A 229 -4.63 -12.92 -5.35
N ALA A 230 -5.91 -13.28 -5.23
CA ALA A 230 -6.41 -14.03 -4.08
C ALA A 230 -5.82 -15.45 -4.00
N VAL A 231 -5.62 -16.13 -5.14
CA VAL A 231 -4.98 -17.45 -5.21
C VAL A 231 -3.53 -17.40 -4.78
N GLN A 232 -2.79 -16.36 -5.18
CA GLN A 232 -1.39 -16.15 -4.77
C GLN A 232 -1.28 -15.80 -3.27
N GLY A 233 -2.23 -15.04 -2.72
CA GLY A 233 -2.36 -14.76 -1.29
C GLY A 233 -1.26 -13.87 -0.68
N ASN A 234 -0.36 -13.31 -1.50
CA ASN A 234 0.80 -12.54 -1.06
C ASN A 234 0.80 -11.09 -1.57
N ARG A 235 -0.33 -10.61 -2.11
CA ARG A 235 -0.46 -9.23 -2.60
C ARG A 235 -0.61 -8.26 -1.46
N ILE A 236 -0.04 -7.07 -1.64
CA ILE A 236 -0.14 -5.95 -0.71
C ILE A 236 -0.95 -4.84 -1.38
N TYR A 237 -1.94 -4.36 -0.66
CA TYR A 237 -2.83 -3.28 -1.09
C TYR A 237 -2.46 -2.03 -0.31
N VAL A 238 -2.02 -0.99 -0.99
CA VAL A 238 -1.49 0.22 -0.36
C VAL A 238 -1.93 1.46 -1.12
N PRO A 239 -2.32 2.56 -0.44
CA PRO A 239 -2.60 3.82 -1.10
C PRO A 239 -1.32 4.41 -1.70
N ALA A 240 -1.47 5.11 -2.82
CA ALA A 240 -0.37 5.81 -3.47
C ALA A 240 -0.87 7.07 -4.18
N PHE A 241 0.01 8.04 -4.35
CA PHE A 241 -0.22 9.17 -5.25
C PHE A 241 1.07 9.52 -6.00
N ILE A 242 0.91 10.25 -7.11
CA ILE A 242 2.01 10.71 -7.93
C ILE A 242 2.34 12.15 -7.56
N ALA A 243 3.62 12.43 -7.33
CA ALA A 243 4.14 13.78 -7.21
C ALA A 243 5.07 14.07 -8.39
N VAL A 244 4.82 15.17 -9.11
CA VAL A 244 5.66 15.63 -10.21
C VAL A 244 6.52 16.77 -9.70
N ASN A 245 7.82 16.54 -9.63
CA ASN A 245 8.78 17.49 -9.08
C ASN A 245 9.41 18.39 -10.17
N LYS A 246 10.04 19.45 -9.72
CA LYS A 246 10.76 20.44 -10.56
C LYS A 246 9.85 21.28 -11.45
N VAL A 247 8.60 21.52 -11.01
CA VAL A 247 7.63 22.32 -11.80
C VAL A 247 8.07 23.77 -11.99
N ASP A 248 9.02 24.24 -11.19
CA ASP A 248 9.67 25.56 -11.32
C ASP A 248 10.52 25.71 -12.60
N LEU A 249 10.81 24.60 -13.29
CA LEU A 249 11.68 24.58 -14.48
C LEU A 249 10.89 24.56 -15.80
N VAL A 250 9.57 24.57 -15.77
CA VAL A 250 8.71 24.51 -16.95
C VAL A 250 7.71 25.65 -16.99
N ASP A 251 7.24 25.97 -18.20
CA ASP A 251 6.19 26.95 -18.40
C ASP A 251 4.80 26.40 -18.05
N LYS A 252 3.81 27.29 -18.03
CA LYS A 252 2.43 26.93 -17.66
C LYS A 252 1.79 25.94 -18.64
N GLU A 253 2.13 26.00 -19.92
CA GLU A 253 1.57 25.12 -20.94
C GLU A 253 2.07 23.68 -20.72
N THR A 254 3.37 23.51 -20.55
CA THR A 254 4.00 22.21 -20.23
C THR A 254 3.48 21.66 -18.91
N TYR A 255 3.32 22.50 -17.88
CA TYR A 255 2.74 22.13 -16.59
C TYR A 255 1.35 21.49 -16.77
N LEU A 256 0.44 22.19 -17.47
CA LEU A 256 -0.93 21.72 -17.68
C LEU A 256 -0.98 20.44 -18.54
N ARG A 257 -0.10 20.32 -19.53
CA ARG A 257 0.03 19.11 -20.34
C ARG A 257 0.40 17.90 -19.49
N ILE A 258 1.44 18.03 -18.67
CA ILE A 258 1.92 16.93 -17.80
C ILE A 258 0.84 16.54 -16.78
N GLU A 259 0.19 17.51 -16.16
CA GLU A 259 -0.89 17.26 -15.20
C GLU A 259 -2.02 16.44 -15.85
N HIS A 260 -2.46 16.83 -17.04
CA HIS A 260 -3.51 16.16 -17.80
C HIS A 260 -3.09 14.74 -18.24
N ASP A 261 -1.88 14.59 -18.79
CA ASP A 261 -1.36 13.31 -19.25
C ASP A 261 -1.25 12.27 -18.13
N ILE A 262 -0.86 12.69 -16.93
CA ILE A 262 -0.78 11.80 -15.77
C ILE A 262 -2.17 11.50 -15.21
N MET A 263 -3.06 12.48 -15.16
CA MET A 263 -4.43 12.30 -14.70
C MET A 263 -5.18 11.25 -15.54
N ASP A 264 -5.00 11.27 -16.88
CA ASP A 264 -5.60 10.29 -17.78
C ASP A 264 -5.10 8.85 -17.54
N ARG A 265 -3.84 8.70 -17.13
CA ARG A 265 -3.23 7.38 -16.88
C ARG A 265 -3.48 6.84 -15.48
N PHE A 266 -3.59 7.71 -14.48
CA PHE A 266 -3.64 7.30 -13.07
C PHE A 266 -5.00 7.48 -12.41
N ALA A 267 -5.95 8.08 -13.12
CA ALA A 267 -7.31 8.40 -12.64
C ALA A 267 -7.38 9.34 -11.41
N ASN A 268 -6.25 9.82 -10.92
CA ASN A 268 -6.15 10.81 -9.85
C ASN A 268 -5.19 11.92 -10.29
N PRO A 269 -5.49 13.19 -9.98
CA PRO A 269 -4.61 14.29 -10.32
C PRO A 269 -3.25 14.11 -9.62
N PRO A 270 -2.13 14.33 -10.33
CA PRO A 270 -0.83 14.35 -9.71
C PRO A 270 -0.67 15.59 -8.84
N LEU A 271 0.17 15.51 -7.83
CA LEU A 271 0.56 16.68 -7.06
C LEU A 271 1.81 17.31 -7.70
N MET A 272 1.64 18.50 -8.26
CA MET A 272 2.67 19.25 -8.95
C MET A 272 3.51 20.06 -7.94
N ILE A 273 4.80 19.72 -7.75
CA ILE A 273 5.64 20.28 -6.67
C ILE A 273 6.98 20.80 -7.17
N SER A 274 7.61 21.66 -6.38
CA SER A 274 9.05 21.92 -6.46
C SER A 274 9.67 21.76 -5.07
N ALA A 275 10.40 20.68 -4.87
CA ALA A 275 11.14 20.46 -3.63
C ALA A 275 12.22 21.52 -3.40
N TYR A 276 12.83 22.02 -4.49
CA TYR A 276 13.85 23.07 -4.43
C TYR A 276 13.25 24.43 -4.06
N ALA A 277 12.24 24.89 -4.80
CA ALA A 277 11.58 26.17 -4.56
C ALA A 277 10.62 26.17 -3.35
N GLY A 278 10.25 24.99 -2.84
CA GLY A 278 9.30 24.85 -1.74
C GLY A 278 7.83 24.99 -2.17
N TYR A 279 7.56 24.83 -3.46
CA TYR A 279 6.22 24.98 -4.03
C TYR A 279 5.34 23.77 -3.71
N HIS A 280 4.11 23.97 -3.22
CA HIS A 280 3.12 22.98 -2.82
C HIS A 280 3.59 21.96 -1.76
N MET A 281 4.49 22.39 -0.84
CA MET A 281 4.98 21.49 0.21
C MET A 281 3.96 21.21 1.31
N GLU A 282 3.11 22.18 1.66
CA GLU A 282 2.05 21.99 2.67
C GLU A 282 0.94 21.10 2.10
N GLU A 283 0.57 21.31 0.83
CA GLU A 283 -0.39 20.46 0.10
C GLU A 283 0.12 19.01 0.01
N LEU A 284 1.43 18.82 -0.14
CA LEU A 284 2.04 17.49 -0.13
C LEU A 284 1.94 16.82 1.24
N LYS A 285 2.18 17.55 2.32
CA LYS A 285 2.00 17.05 3.70
C LYS A 285 0.54 16.67 3.96
N ASP A 286 -0.39 17.51 3.50
CA ASP A 286 -1.82 17.26 3.58
C ASP A 286 -2.21 16.00 2.79
N ALA A 287 -1.73 15.86 1.56
CA ALA A 287 -1.99 14.70 0.72
C ALA A 287 -1.47 13.39 1.38
N ILE A 288 -0.29 13.41 1.99
CA ILE A 288 0.24 12.26 2.73
C ILE A 288 -0.68 11.91 3.89
N TYR A 289 -1.08 12.91 4.69
CA TYR A 289 -1.94 12.71 5.86
C TYR A 289 -3.31 12.15 5.47
N ASP A 290 -3.93 12.73 4.45
CA ASP A 290 -5.27 12.37 3.98
C ASP A 290 -5.29 10.98 3.34
N CYS A 291 -4.28 10.62 2.53
CA CYS A 291 -4.12 9.28 1.95
C CYS A 291 -3.91 8.19 3.01
N LEU A 292 -3.27 8.52 4.15
CA LEU A 292 -3.13 7.60 5.28
C LEU A 292 -4.45 7.39 6.02
N GLY A 293 -5.45 8.25 5.77
CA GLY A 293 -6.76 8.17 6.38
C GLY A 293 -6.70 8.33 7.90
N PHE A 294 -5.87 9.22 8.40
CA PHE A 294 -5.73 9.46 9.82
C PHE A 294 -6.90 10.28 10.38
N ILE A 295 -7.24 9.97 11.63
CA ILE A 295 -8.12 10.77 12.49
C ILE A 295 -7.42 11.03 13.83
N ARG A 296 -7.74 12.16 14.44
CA ARG A 296 -7.24 12.60 15.73
C ARG A 296 -8.28 12.28 16.80
N VAL A 297 -7.87 11.60 17.83
CA VAL A 297 -8.69 11.35 19.02
C VAL A 297 -7.97 11.92 20.22
N TYR A 298 -8.64 12.78 20.97
CA TYR A 298 -8.07 13.42 22.16
C TYR A 298 -8.44 12.64 23.41
N LEU A 299 -7.46 12.36 24.24
CA LEU A 299 -7.71 11.66 25.50
C LEU A 299 -8.10 12.67 26.58
N LYS A 300 -9.21 12.37 27.25
CA LYS A 300 -9.70 13.14 28.40
C LYS A 300 -9.63 12.28 29.66
N PRO A 301 -8.90 12.71 30.69
CA PRO A 301 -8.93 12.01 31.99
C PRO A 301 -10.33 12.06 32.60
N GLN A 302 -10.60 11.18 33.58
CA GLN A 302 -11.90 11.15 34.28
C GLN A 302 -12.19 12.46 35.02
N SER A 303 -11.15 13.08 35.56
CA SER A 303 -11.19 14.38 36.23
C SER A 303 -10.15 15.28 35.56
N GLY A 304 -10.60 16.42 35.01
CA GLY A 304 -9.74 17.39 34.35
C GLY A 304 -10.17 17.70 32.92
N GLU A 305 -9.36 18.54 32.26
CA GLU A 305 -9.57 18.92 30.89
C GLU A 305 -8.92 17.91 29.93
N ALA A 306 -9.36 17.90 28.67
CA ALA A 306 -8.76 17.08 27.63
C ALA A 306 -7.43 17.70 27.20
N ASP A 307 -6.45 16.85 26.93
CA ASP A 307 -5.23 17.27 26.23
C ASP A 307 -5.55 17.43 24.76
N LEU A 308 -5.51 18.68 24.28
CA LEU A 308 -5.77 19.02 22.88
C LEU A 308 -4.49 19.26 22.09
N GLU A 309 -3.32 19.24 22.75
CA GLU A 309 -2.03 19.48 22.10
C GLU A 309 -1.47 18.19 21.48
N GLU A 310 -1.65 17.05 22.15
CA GLU A 310 -1.15 15.75 21.68
C GLU A 310 -2.30 14.78 21.34
N PRO A 311 -2.86 14.83 20.12
CA PRO A 311 -3.87 13.88 19.69
C PRO A 311 -3.29 12.47 19.54
N LEU A 312 -4.07 11.47 19.92
CA LEU A 312 -3.80 10.10 19.53
C LEU A 312 -4.21 9.91 18.06
N ILE A 313 -3.23 9.63 17.21
CA ILE A 313 -3.46 9.41 15.78
C ILE A 313 -3.87 7.95 15.55
N ILE A 314 -5.02 7.74 14.92
CA ILE A 314 -5.53 6.42 14.52
C ILE A 314 -6.08 6.48 13.09
N ARG A 315 -6.36 5.32 12.49
CA ARG A 315 -6.95 5.28 11.15
C ARG A 315 -8.45 5.49 11.18
N ASN A 316 -9.00 6.09 10.14
CA ASN A 316 -10.44 6.24 9.96
C ASN A 316 -11.13 4.86 10.01
N GLY A 317 -12.25 4.80 10.69
CA GLY A 317 -12.98 3.55 10.94
C GLY A 317 -12.48 2.75 12.15
N ALA A 318 -11.42 3.20 12.82
CA ALA A 318 -10.97 2.61 14.08
C ALA A 318 -12.02 2.70 15.17
N THR A 319 -11.97 1.74 16.09
CA THR A 319 -12.90 1.57 17.19
C THR A 319 -12.25 1.94 18.53
N VAL A 320 -13.05 2.00 19.59
CA VAL A 320 -12.54 2.14 20.95
C VAL A 320 -11.58 0.99 21.30
N THR A 321 -11.81 -0.23 20.77
CA THR A 321 -10.87 -1.36 20.91
C THR A 321 -9.48 -1.02 20.39
N ASP A 322 -9.39 -0.39 19.22
CA ASP A 322 -8.12 -0.04 18.60
C ASP A 322 -7.36 0.99 19.43
N VAL A 323 -8.06 1.98 19.98
CA VAL A 323 -7.48 2.96 20.91
C VAL A 323 -6.98 2.26 22.19
N CYS A 324 -7.80 1.42 22.81
CA CYS A 324 -7.38 0.68 24.00
C CYS A 324 -6.13 -0.16 23.73
N THR A 325 -6.07 -0.86 22.60
CA THR A 325 -4.94 -1.69 22.20
C THR A 325 -3.68 -0.85 21.95
N LYS A 326 -3.83 0.34 21.32
CA LYS A 326 -2.71 1.26 21.07
C LYS A 326 -2.13 1.86 22.34
N LEU A 327 -2.98 2.16 23.32
CA LEU A 327 -2.55 2.68 24.63
C LEU A 327 -1.90 1.59 25.50
N HIS A 328 -2.60 0.50 25.75
CA HIS A 328 -2.09 -0.65 26.49
C HIS A 328 -2.99 -1.87 26.29
N ARG A 329 -2.40 -3.07 26.09
CA ARG A 329 -3.17 -4.31 25.84
C ARG A 329 -4.17 -4.64 26.95
N ASP A 330 -3.83 -4.36 28.22
CA ASP A 330 -4.70 -4.64 29.36
C ASP A 330 -5.95 -3.77 29.39
N PHE A 331 -5.96 -2.63 28.71
CA PHE A 331 -7.14 -1.76 28.66
C PHE A 331 -8.33 -2.46 28.01
N VAL A 332 -8.11 -3.33 27.04
CA VAL A 332 -9.17 -4.11 26.40
C VAL A 332 -9.77 -5.12 27.39
N HIS A 333 -8.93 -5.80 28.20
CA HIS A 333 -9.39 -6.80 29.18
C HIS A 333 -10.09 -6.19 30.38
N ARG A 334 -9.65 -5.01 30.82
CA ARG A 334 -10.20 -4.28 31.98
C ARG A 334 -11.23 -3.23 31.59
N PHE A 335 -11.63 -3.18 30.33
CA PHE A 335 -12.57 -2.18 29.81
C PHE A 335 -13.95 -2.36 30.39
N ARG A 336 -14.50 -1.28 30.96
CA ARG A 336 -15.86 -1.23 31.44
C ARG A 336 -16.80 -0.50 30.49
N TYR A 337 -16.46 0.73 30.13
CA TYR A 337 -17.10 1.56 29.11
C TYR A 337 -16.22 2.75 28.76
N ALA A 338 -16.55 3.42 27.66
CA ALA A 338 -15.94 4.71 27.33
C ALA A 338 -16.99 5.81 27.29
N ARG A 339 -16.57 7.06 27.50
CA ARG A 339 -17.40 8.25 27.27
C ARG A 339 -16.80 9.05 26.12
N ILE A 340 -17.65 9.52 25.22
CA ILE A 340 -17.23 10.27 24.04
C ILE A 340 -17.98 11.62 23.97
N TRP A 341 -17.21 12.65 23.62
CA TRP A 341 -17.70 13.97 23.23
C TRP A 341 -17.16 14.24 21.84
N GLY A 342 -18.06 14.35 20.85
CA GLY A 342 -17.65 14.58 19.46
C GLY A 342 -18.67 14.14 18.44
N ARG A 343 -18.20 13.99 17.20
CA ARG A 343 -19.08 13.74 16.04
C ARG A 343 -19.54 12.28 15.90
N SER A 344 -18.93 11.35 16.63
CA SER A 344 -19.31 9.92 16.54
C SER A 344 -20.51 9.56 17.41
N VAL A 345 -20.95 10.45 18.30
CA VAL A 345 -22.04 10.24 19.25
C VAL A 345 -23.16 11.26 19.11
N LYS A 346 -24.37 10.90 19.54
CA LYS A 346 -25.54 11.80 19.48
C LYS A 346 -25.54 12.83 20.61
N HIS A 347 -25.01 12.48 21.78
CA HIS A 347 -25.02 13.33 22.97
C HIS A 347 -23.62 13.43 23.57
N PRO A 348 -23.18 14.62 24.01
CA PRO A 348 -21.89 14.78 24.69
C PRO A 348 -21.79 13.89 25.94
N GLY A 349 -20.64 13.19 26.10
CA GLY A 349 -20.41 12.27 27.20
C GLY A 349 -21.17 10.95 27.12
N GLN A 350 -21.68 10.60 25.93
CA GLN A 350 -22.41 9.35 25.72
C GLN A 350 -21.49 8.15 26.04
N ARG A 351 -22.06 7.18 26.77
CA ARG A 351 -21.38 5.89 27.05
C ARG A 351 -21.43 5.00 25.83
N VAL A 352 -20.29 4.39 25.52
CA VAL A 352 -20.12 3.47 24.38
C VAL A 352 -19.30 2.24 24.79
N GLY A 353 -19.43 1.17 24.01
CA GLY A 353 -18.64 -0.05 24.15
C GLY A 353 -17.43 -0.08 23.22
N LEU A 354 -16.64 -1.14 23.33
CA LEU A 354 -15.44 -1.40 22.53
C LEU A 354 -15.64 -1.29 20.99
N PRO A 355 -16.74 -1.81 20.38
CA PRO A 355 -16.90 -1.78 18.91
C PRO A 355 -17.34 -0.42 18.34
N HIS A 356 -17.47 0.62 19.19
CA HIS A 356 -17.88 1.94 18.72
C HIS A 356 -16.80 2.55 17.81
N LYS A 357 -17.20 3.00 16.61
CA LYS A 357 -16.31 3.66 15.65
C LYS A 357 -16.13 5.13 15.97
N LEU A 358 -14.89 5.57 15.98
CA LEU A 358 -14.49 6.94 16.28
C LEU A 358 -14.44 7.82 15.02
N LYS A 359 -14.54 9.14 15.23
CA LYS A 359 -14.40 10.17 14.18
C LYS A 359 -13.35 11.19 14.57
N ASP A 360 -12.85 11.91 13.56
CA ASP A 360 -11.85 12.97 13.78
C ASP A 360 -12.37 14.05 14.74
N GLY A 361 -11.56 14.38 15.73
CA GLY A 361 -11.85 15.36 16.77
C GLY A 361 -12.64 14.83 17.96
N ASP A 362 -12.91 13.53 18.06
CA ASP A 362 -13.58 12.96 19.23
C ASP A 362 -12.68 13.05 20.47
N LEU A 363 -13.31 13.46 21.60
CA LEU A 363 -12.68 13.36 22.93
C LEU A 363 -13.13 12.06 23.58
N LEU A 364 -12.20 11.28 24.09
CA LEU A 364 -12.42 9.95 24.63
C LEU A 364 -11.95 9.83 26.07
N THR A 365 -12.82 9.39 26.97
CA THR A 365 -12.46 8.94 28.33
C THR A 365 -12.71 7.45 28.43
N ILE A 366 -11.67 6.68 28.75
CA ILE A 366 -11.76 5.23 28.96
C ILE A 366 -11.91 4.93 30.45
N ILE A 367 -12.90 4.12 30.80
CA ILE A 367 -13.15 3.67 32.16
C ILE A 367 -12.80 2.18 32.21
N ILE A 368 -11.86 1.86 33.08
CA ILE A 368 -11.39 0.47 33.32
C ILE A 368 -11.77 0.03 34.74
N GLU A 369 -11.84 -1.28 34.93
CA GLU A 369 -11.95 -1.87 36.27
C GLU A 369 -10.58 -1.87 36.95
N HIS A 370 -10.62 -1.63 38.29
CA HIS A 370 -9.41 -1.64 39.13
C HIS A 370 -8.89 -3.04 39.40
#